data_c7c9a9011855b8fecf4716f2fb2aa785
#
_entry.id   c7c9a9011855b8fecf4716f2fb2aa785
#
_cell.length_a   1.000
_cell.length_b   1.000
_cell.length_c   1.000
_cell.angle_alpha   90.00
_cell.angle_beta   90.00
_cell.angle_gamma   90.00
#
_symmetry.space_group_name_H-M   'P 1'
#
loop_
_entity.id
_entity.type
_entity.pdbx_description
1 polymer ?
#
loop_
_entity_poly.entity_id
_entity_poly.type
_entity_poly.pdbx_seq_one_letter_code
_entity_poly.pdbx_strand_id
1 'polypeptide(L)'
;MVARRTLLGWGLAALSLQGCGWTPMYADLATGPADADMRAVRVAPIPERIGQKLAIALRDSLNPSGEATPQRYILRISLQVVRLDLGVSTSGIGTRGRLEVYANFNLADIVANTVLLSLTSHANESFDILANQYSNTVTEDDAHTRAVEELRRDIMARVTVFFQRRAAAAAGRP
;
A
#
# COMPACT_ATOMS: atom_id res chain seq x y z
N MET A 1 8.26 -38.75 -46.60
CA MET A 1 9.39 -38.41 -45.68
C MET A 1 9.42 -36.95 -45.20
N VAL A 2 8.39 -36.17 -45.44
CA VAL A 2 8.35 -34.71 -45.08
C VAL A 2 7.77 -34.44 -43.67
N ALA A 3 6.93 -35.32 -43.15
CA ALA A 3 6.23 -35.10 -41.89
C ALA A 3 7.09 -35.13 -40.61
N ARG A 4 8.26 -35.78 -40.63
CA ARG A 4 9.14 -35.87 -39.44
C ARG A 4 9.97 -34.59 -39.22
N ARG A 5 10.25 -33.84 -40.27
CA ARG A 5 11.05 -32.58 -40.19
C ARG A 5 10.25 -31.40 -39.67
N THR A 6 8.93 -31.37 -39.92
CA THR A 6 8.04 -30.30 -39.44
C THR A 6 7.74 -30.43 -37.93
N LEU A 7 7.64 -31.66 -37.38
CA LEU A 7 7.42 -31.88 -35.96
C LEU A 7 8.61 -31.49 -35.09
N LEU A 8 9.86 -31.62 -35.59
CA LEU A 8 11.05 -31.17 -34.88
C LEU A 8 11.17 -29.64 -34.81
N GLY A 9 10.72 -28.92 -35.84
CA GLY A 9 10.71 -27.45 -35.86
C GLY A 9 9.74 -26.82 -34.86
N TRP A 10 8.60 -27.45 -34.65
CA TRP A 10 7.59 -26.96 -33.67
C TRP A 10 7.99 -27.25 -32.22
N GLY A 11 8.75 -28.31 -31.97
CA GLY A 11 9.30 -28.62 -30.64
C GLY A 11 10.36 -27.62 -30.16
N LEU A 12 11.22 -27.10 -31.08
CA LEU A 12 12.23 -26.11 -30.70
C LEU A 12 11.64 -24.70 -30.46
N ALA A 13 10.56 -24.33 -31.16
CA ALA A 13 9.87 -23.05 -30.98
C ALA A 13 9.13 -22.94 -29.63
N ALA A 14 8.70 -24.08 -29.07
CA ALA A 14 8.02 -24.11 -27.76
C ALA A 14 8.97 -23.96 -26.56
N LEU A 15 10.27 -24.28 -26.72
CA LEU A 15 11.26 -24.13 -25.64
C LEU A 15 11.77 -22.69 -25.45
N SER A 16 11.56 -21.80 -26.41
CA SER A 16 12.04 -20.42 -26.32
C SER A 16 11.11 -19.46 -25.57
N LEU A 17 9.93 -19.90 -25.11
CA LEU A 17 8.98 -19.07 -24.34
C LEU A 17 9.18 -19.11 -22.81
N GLN A 18 10.18 -19.81 -22.30
CA GLN A 18 10.41 -19.93 -20.85
C GLN A 18 11.31 -18.82 -20.24
N GLY A 19 11.48 -17.70 -20.91
CA GLY A 19 12.54 -16.75 -20.59
C GLY A 19 12.14 -15.37 -20.07
N CYS A 20 10.88 -15.11 -19.68
CA CYS A 20 10.57 -13.90 -18.92
C CYS A 20 10.53 -14.22 -17.43
N GLY A 21 11.66 -14.07 -16.75
CA GLY A 21 11.78 -14.20 -15.28
C GLY A 21 11.05 -13.09 -14.51
N TRP A 22 9.87 -12.68 -15.00
CA TRP A 22 9.02 -11.72 -14.30
C TRP A 22 8.14 -12.46 -13.29
N THR A 23 8.53 -12.40 -12.02
CA THR A 23 7.66 -12.85 -10.92
C THR A 23 6.75 -11.69 -10.52
N PRO A 24 5.42 -11.85 -10.56
CA PRO A 24 4.51 -10.84 -10.05
C PRO A 24 4.83 -10.53 -8.60
N MET A 25 4.87 -9.25 -8.22
CA MET A 25 5.22 -8.78 -6.87
C MET A 25 4.40 -9.43 -5.75
N TYR A 26 3.23 -9.97 -6.08
CA TYR A 26 2.32 -10.63 -5.15
C TYR A 26 2.23 -12.16 -5.29
N ALA A 27 2.93 -12.77 -6.26
CA ALA A 27 2.85 -14.23 -6.47
C ALA A 27 3.49 -15.02 -5.33
N ASP A 28 4.57 -14.50 -4.73
CA ASP A 28 5.29 -15.15 -3.60
C ASP A 28 4.67 -14.81 -2.23
N LEU A 29 3.66 -13.90 -2.19
CA LEU A 29 2.99 -13.50 -0.95
C LEU A 29 1.98 -14.54 -0.45
N ALA A 30 1.52 -15.47 -1.31
CA ALA A 30 0.46 -16.40 -0.92
C ALA A 30 0.95 -17.55 -0.01
N THR A 31 2.27 -17.84 0.05
CA THR A 31 2.79 -19.02 0.79
C THR A 31 4.26 -18.91 1.22
N GLY A 32 4.92 -17.74 1.06
CA GLY A 32 6.35 -17.54 1.35
C GLY A 32 6.66 -17.04 2.77
N PRO A 33 7.93 -17.06 3.20
CA PRO A 33 8.36 -16.54 4.50
C PRO A 33 8.06 -15.04 4.67
N ALA A 34 8.00 -14.27 3.58
CA ALA A 34 7.60 -12.87 3.59
C ALA A 34 6.13 -12.69 3.98
N ASP A 35 5.24 -13.62 3.60
CA ASP A 35 3.83 -13.61 3.97
C ASP A 35 3.66 -13.83 5.49
N ALA A 36 4.40 -14.78 6.05
CA ALA A 36 4.37 -15.04 7.49
C ALA A 36 4.82 -13.81 8.31
N ASP A 37 5.87 -13.10 7.86
CA ASP A 37 6.34 -11.88 8.50
C ASP A 37 5.32 -10.73 8.33
N MET A 38 4.68 -10.60 7.17
CA MET A 38 3.62 -9.60 6.95
C MET A 38 2.41 -9.84 7.85
N ARG A 39 1.98 -11.08 8.01
CA ARG A 39 0.88 -11.44 8.94
C ARG A 39 1.23 -11.22 10.39
N ALA A 40 2.51 -11.21 10.75
CA ALA A 40 2.99 -10.92 12.11
C ALA A 40 3.06 -9.39 12.41
N VAL A 41 2.61 -8.53 11.48
CA VAL A 41 2.58 -7.07 11.66
C VAL A 41 1.28 -6.64 12.33
N ARG A 42 1.40 -5.93 13.44
CA ARG A 42 0.32 -5.22 14.11
C ARG A 42 0.34 -3.75 13.72
N VAL A 43 -0.80 -3.18 13.39
CA VAL A 43 -0.97 -1.74 13.17
C VAL A 43 -1.31 -1.06 14.48
N ALA A 44 -0.47 -0.10 14.93
CA ALA A 44 -0.76 0.71 16.10
C ALA A 44 -2.00 1.60 15.87
N PRO A 45 -2.73 1.98 16.92
CA PRO A 45 -3.81 2.95 16.81
C PRO A 45 -3.29 4.26 16.22
N ILE A 46 -4.03 4.83 15.26
CA ILE A 46 -3.74 6.13 14.66
C ILE A 46 -4.84 7.09 15.13
N PRO A 47 -4.49 8.25 15.71
CA PRO A 47 -5.48 9.22 16.16
C PRO A 47 -6.27 9.79 14.98
N GLU A 48 -7.35 10.49 15.30
CA GLU A 48 -8.27 11.14 14.37
C GLU A 48 -9.07 10.17 13.47
N ARG A 49 -10.16 10.68 12.90
CA ARG A 49 -11.08 9.88 12.07
C ARG A 49 -10.41 9.31 10.81
N ILE A 50 -9.60 10.11 10.12
CA ILE A 50 -8.85 9.65 8.95
C ILE A 50 -7.82 8.59 9.31
N GLY A 51 -7.16 8.75 10.46
CA GLY A 51 -6.21 7.78 11.01
C GLY A 51 -6.86 6.45 11.34
N GLN A 52 -8.06 6.48 11.92
CA GLN A 52 -8.82 5.26 12.21
C GLN A 52 -9.24 4.53 10.93
N LYS A 53 -9.71 5.27 9.90
CA LYS A 53 -10.02 4.69 8.58
C LYS A 53 -8.77 4.00 7.99
N LEU A 54 -7.60 4.66 8.03
CA LEU A 54 -6.34 4.10 7.54
C LEU A 54 -5.90 2.87 8.34
N ALA A 55 -6.01 2.91 9.66
CA ALA A 55 -5.64 1.78 10.52
C ALA A 55 -6.49 0.54 10.24
N ILE A 56 -7.80 0.71 10.03
CA ILE A 56 -8.71 -0.38 9.65
C ILE A 56 -8.31 -0.94 8.28
N ALA A 57 -8.17 -0.08 7.27
CA ALA A 57 -7.82 -0.50 5.91
C ALA A 57 -6.48 -1.25 5.83
N LEU A 58 -5.47 -0.83 6.63
CA LEU A 58 -4.19 -1.51 6.74
C LEU A 58 -4.30 -2.86 7.47
N ARG A 59 -5.09 -2.94 8.56
CA ARG A 59 -5.33 -4.22 9.26
C ARG A 59 -6.00 -5.24 8.36
N ASP A 60 -7.05 -4.83 7.65
CA ASP A 60 -7.78 -5.68 6.71
C ASP A 60 -6.87 -6.19 5.58
N SER A 61 -5.90 -5.36 5.14
CA SER A 61 -4.94 -5.74 4.11
C SER A 61 -3.83 -6.66 4.62
N LEU A 62 -3.35 -6.46 5.85
CA LEU A 62 -2.29 -7.27 6.47
C LEU A 62 -2.84 -8.59 7.02
N ASN A 63 -4.00 -8.56 7.62
CA ASN A 63 -4.59 -9.69 8.34
C ASN A 63 -6.09 -9.81 8.09
N PRO A 64 -6.53 -10.22 6.88
CA PRO A 64 -7.94 -10.34 6.54
C PRO A 64 -8.69 -11.39 7.39
N SER A 65 -7.95 -12.32 8.02
CA SER A 65 -8.52 -13.35 8.91
C SER A 65 -8.51 -12.97 10.40
N GLY A 66 -8.14 -11.73 10.74
CA GLY A 66 -8.06 -11.25 12.11
C GLY A 66 -6.66 -10.86 12.55
N GLU A 67 -6.47 -10.53 13.84
CA GLU A 67 -5.15 -10.12 14.33
C GLU A 67 -4.10 -11.23 14.25
N ALA A 68 -2.88 -10.83 13.87
CA ALA A 68 -1.74 -11.71 13.81
C ALA A 68 -1.38 -12.29 15.19
N THR A 69 -1.16 -13.59 15.23
CA THR A 69 -0.68 -14.30 16.44
C THR A 69 0.40 -15.29 16.03
N PRO A 70 1.64 -15.16 16.52
CA PRO A 70 2.19 -14.11 17.39
C PRO A 70 2.51 -12.82 16.66
N GLN A 71 2.32 -11.67 17.33
CA GLN A 71 2.71 -10.35 16.81
C GLN A 71 4.22 -10.16 17.02
N ARG A 72 4.94 -9.96 15.93
CA ARG A 72 6.39 -9.75 15.95
C ARG A 72 6.78 -8.31 15.60
N TYR A 73 6.02 -7.69 14.73
CA TYR A 73 6.30 -6.34 14.24
C TYR A 73 5.17 -5.38 14.59
N ILE A 74 5.51 -4.11 14.74
CA ILE A 74 4.54 -3.04 14.94
C ILE A 74 4.76 -1.95 13.90
N LEU A 75 3.69 -1.61 13.17
CA LEU A 75 3.63 -0.49 12.25
C LEU A 75 3.01 0.71 12.97
N ARG A 76 3.80 1.76 13.20
CA ARG A 76 3.36 3.04 13.78
C ARG A 76 3.28 4.08 12.69
N ILE A 77 2.21 4.85 12.67
CA ILE A 77 1.95 5.87 11.65
C ILE A 77 1.52 7.15 12.35
N SER A 78 2.11 8.27 11.92
CA SER A 78 1.69 9.61 12.29
C SER A 78 1.21 10.33 11.05
N LEU A 79 0.00 10.90 11.09
CA LEU A 79 -0.60 11.63 9.97
C LEU A 79 -0.50 13.13 10.20
N GLN A 80 -0.28 13.85 9.10
CA GLN A 80 -0.46 15.28 9.01
C GLN A 80 -1.38 15.56 7.84
N VAL A 81 -2.50 16.23 8.10
CA VAL A 81 -3.51 16.57 7.11
C VAL A 81 -3.49 18.06 6.88
N VAL A 82 -3.34 18.47 5.62
CA VAL A 82 -3.36 19.86 5.20
C VAL A 82 -4.50 20.03 4.19
N ARG A 83 -5.41 20.96 4.47
CA ARG A 83 -6.48 21.37 3.55
C ARG A 83 -6.12 22.72 2.96
N LEU A 84 -6.19 22.83 1.65
CA LEU A 84 -5.94 24.06 0.89
C LEU A 84 -7.18 24.39 0.05
N ASP A 85 -7.68 25.61 0.14
CA ASP A 85 -8.76 26.07 -0.73
C ASP A 85 -8.14 26.74 -1.96
N LEU A 86 -8.46 26.21 -3.15
CA LEU A 86 -7.92 26.61 -4.44
C LEU A 86 -9.04 27.17 -5.32
N GLY A 87 -8.72 28.25 -6.04
CA GLY A 87 -9.69 28.90 -6.92
C GLY A 87 -10.75 29.69 -6.14
N VAL A 88 -10.90 30.92 -6.48
CA VAL A 88 -11.86 31.84 -5.86
C VAL A 88 -12.85 32.26 -6.94
N SER A 89 -14.14 32.10 -6.67
CA SER A 89 -15.19 32.65 -7.53
C SER A 89 -15.17 34.17 -7.49
N THR A 90 -15.86 34.83 -8.40
CA THR A 90 -16.06 36.30 -8.39
C THR A 90 -16.70 36.81 -7.11
N SER A 91 -17.35 35.93 -6.33
CA SER A 91 -17.91 36.22 -4.99
C SER A 91 -16.92 35.97 -3.84
N GLY A 92 -15.65 35.63 -4.12
CA GLY A 92 -14.64 35.39 -3.10
C GLY A 92 -14.71 34.03 -2.42
N ILE A 93 -15.61 33.14 -2.90
CA ILE A 93 -15.78 31.79 -2.32
C ILE A 93 -14.86 30.80 -3.06
N GLY A 94 -14.12 29.98 -2.32
CA GLY A 94 -13.34 28.88 -2.89
C GLY A 94 -14.25 27.92 -3.66
N THR A 95 -13.82 27.50 -4.86
CA THR A 95 -14.58 26.58 -5.72
C THR A 95 -13.96 25.19 -5.76
N ARG A 96 -12.72 25.04 -5.30
CA ARG A 96 -11.99 23.80 -5.26
C ARG A 96 -11.14 23.69 -4.01
N GLY A 97 -11.17 22.54 -3.37
CA GLY A 97 -10.29 22.17 -2.27
C GLY A 97 -9.26 21.15 -2.69
N ARG A 98 -8.13 21.16 -2.01
CA ARG A 98 -7.10 20.13 -2.07
C ARG A 98 -6.83 19.62 -0.66
N LEU A 99 -6.76 18.31 -0.54
CA LEU A 99 -6.40 17.60 0.67
C LEU A 99 -5.02 16.98 0.47
N GLU A 100 -4.04 17.39 1.25
CA GLU A 100 -2.71 16.79 1.27
C GLU A 100 -2.55 16.03 2.59
N VAL A 101 -2.25 14.74 2.51
CA VAL A 101 -2.08 13.89 3.68
C VAL A 101 -0.70 13.27 3.65
N TYR A 102 0.10 13.58 4.65
CA TYR A 102 1.44 13.02 4.86
C TYR A 102 1.37 11.96 5.95
N ALA A 103 1.87 10.76 5.66
CA ALA A 103 1.93 9.64 6.58
C ALA A 103 3.40 9.29 6.85
N ASN A 104 3.93 9.70 8.00
CA ASN A 104 5.22 9.23 8.46
C ASN A 104 5.02 7.89 9.17
N PHE A 105 5.66 6.82 8.67
CA PHE A 105 5.49 5.51 9.24
C PHE A 105 6.81 4.82 9.54
N ASN A 106 6.81 4.01 10.59
CA ASN A 106 7.91 3.15 10.95
C ASN A 106 7.43 1.74 11.30
N LEU A 107 8.20 0.76 10.84
CA LEU A 107 8.05 -0.64 11.17
C LEU A 107 9.15 -1.01 12.17
N ALA A 108 8.79 -1.53 13.32
CA ALA A 108 9.73 -1.93 14.36
C ALA A 108 9.53 -3.40 14.74
N ASP A 109 10.62 -4.08 15.07
CA ASP A 109 10.59 -5.40 15.69
C ASP A 109 10.30 -5.22 17.20
N ILE A 110 9.24 -5.87 17.68
CA ILE A 110 8.77 -5.73 19.07
C ILE A 110 9.77 -6.39 20.04
N VAL A 111 10.35 -7.51 19.64
CA VAL A 111 11.26 -8.30 20.49
C VAL A 111 12.64 -7.64 20.55
N ALA A 112 13.19 -7.25 19.39
CA ALA A 112 14.49 -6.61 19.32
C ALA A 112 14.44 -5.12 19.70
N ASN A 113 13.25 -4.53 19.81
CA ASN A 113 13.02 -3.10 20.05
C ASN A 113 13.82 -2.20 19.08
N THR A 114 13.88 -2.59 17.81
CA THR A 114 14.62 -1.88 16.77
C THR A 114 13.70 -1.43 15.65
N VAL A 115 13.93 -0.22 15.12
CA VAL A 115 13.23 0.26 13.94
C VAL A 115 13.89 -0.36 12.71
N LEU A 116 13.10 -1.07 11.92
CA LEU A 116 13.55 -1.78 10.71
C LEU A 116 13.37 -0.94 9.45
N LEU A 117 12.31 -0.12 9.40
CA LEU A 117 11.96 0.70 8.26
C LEU A 117 11.37 2.02 8.77
N SER A 118 11.78 3.15 8.20
CA SER A 118 11.18 4.46 8.48
C SER A 118 11.07 5.22 7.17
N LEU A 119 9.85 5.56 6.76
CA LEU A 119 9.53 6.20 5.48
C LEU A 119 8.36 7.16 5.63
N THR A 120 8.19 8.00 4.61
CA THR A 120 7.04 8.88 4.45
C THR A 120 6.28 8.50 3.19
N SER A 121 4.96 8.43 3.29
CA SER A 121 4.02 8.34 2.19
C SER A 121 3.18 9.62 2.14
N HIS A 122 2.68 10.00 0.98
CA HIS A 122 1.77 11.14 0.84
C HIS A 122 0.67 10.84 -0.16
N ALA A 123 -0.50 11.43 0.08
CA ALA A 123 -1.63 11.43 -0.84
C ALA A 123 -2.08 12.86 -1.10
N ASN A 124 -2.53 13.13 -2.31
CA ASN A 124 -2.97 14.45 -2.75
C ASN A 124 -4.28 14.34 -3.52
N GLU A 125 -5.37 14.73 -2.86
CA GLU A 125 -6.72 14.61 -3.39
C GLU A 125 -7.37 15.98 -3.60
N SER A 126 -8.08 16.13 -4.69
CA SER A 126 -8.88 17.35 -4.96
C SER A 126 -10.37 17.04 -4.80
N PHE A 127 -11.12 18.06 -4.36
CA PHE A 127 -12.57 18.00 -4.26
C PHE A 127 -13.18 19.35 -4.59
N ASP A 128 -14.44 19.35 -5.07
CA ASP A 128 -15.15 20.57 -5.38
C ASP A 128 -15.82 21.12 -4.12
N ILE A 129 -15.70 22.43 -3.92
CA ILE A 129 -16.39 23.17 -2.85
C ILE A 129 -17.72 23.64 -3.42
N LEU A 130 -18.81 23.10 -2.88
CA LEU A 130 -20.16 23.34 -3.34
C LEU A 130 -20.88 24.34 -2.44
N ALA A 131 -21.83 25.08 -2.98
CA ALA A 131 -22.62 26.06 -2.22
C ALA A 131 -23.47 25.40 -1.11
N ASN A 132 -23.88 24.13 -1.31
CA ASN A 132 -24.62 23.37 -0.33
C ASN A 132 -23.64 22.68 0.65
N GLN A 133 -23.77 23.01 1.93
CA GLN A 133 -22.88 22.50 2.98
C GLN A 133 -22.90 20.98 3.12
N TYR A 134 -24.06 20.34 2.98
CA TYR A 134 -24.17 18.88 3.02
C TYR A 134 -23.35 18.23 1.87
N SER A 135 -23.56 18.72 0.65
CA SER A 135 -22.82 18.23 -0.52
C SER A 135 -21.32 18.45 -0.36
N ASN A 136 -20.91 19.57 0.24
CA ASN A 136 -19.51 19.88 0.49
C ASN A 136 -18.89 18.87 1.49
N THR A 137 -19.60 18.54 2.55
CA THR A 137 -19.14 17.52 3.51
C THR A 137 -18.96 16.13 2.86
N VAL A 138 -19.87 15.77 1.95
CA VAL A 138 -19.79 14.49 1.23
C VAL A 138 -18.58 14.45 0.29
N THR A 139 -18.35 15.51 -0.49
CA THR A 139 -17.19 15.56 -1.40
C THR A 139 -15.86 15.55 -0.66
N GLU A 140 -15.79 16.20 0.49
CA GLU A 140 -14.61 16.21 1.34
C GLU A 140 -14.36 14.82 2.01
N ASP A 141 -15.41 14.15 2.51
CA ASP A 141 -15.27 12.79 3.09
C ASP A 141 -14.87 11.75 2.03
N ASP A 142 -15.33 11.93 0.79
CA ASP A 142 -14.90 11.12 -0.33
C ASP A 142 -13.40 11.35 -0.67
N ALA A 143 -12.91 12.60 -0.64
CA ALA A 143 -11.50 12.91 -0.80
C ALA A 143 -10.65 12.27 0.32
N HIS A 144 -11.11 12.31 1.57
CA HIS A 144 -10.46 11.60 2.67
C HIS A 144 -10.39 10.09 2.43
N THR A 145 -11.45 9.51 1.88
CA THR A 145 -11.52 8.07 1.60
C THR A 145 -10.54 7.67 0.49
N ARG A 146 -10.44 8.48 -0.57
CA ARG A 146 -9.45 8.24 -1.65
C ARG A 146 -8.01 8.40 -1.13
N ALA A 147 -7.74 9.43 -0.31
CA ALA A 147 -6.41 9.62 0.29
C ALA A 147 -6.00 8.44 1.17
N VAL A 148 -6.92 7.90 1.98
CA VAL A 148 -6.69 6.70 2.78
C VAL A 148 -6.33 5.49 1.90
N GLU A 149 -7.05 5.30 0.79
CA GLU A 149 -6.80 4.19 -0.12
C GLU A 149 -5.45 4.32 -0.84
N GLU A 150 -5.05 5.54 -1.23
CA GLU A 150 -3.74 5.79 -1.81
C GLU A 150 -2.61 5.52 -0.81
N LEU A 151 -2.72 6.06 0.41
CA LEU A 151 -1.75 5.81 1.48
C LEU A 151 -1.66 4.32 1.84
N ARG A 152 -2.79 3.62 1.92
CA ARG A 152 -2.83 2.18 2.18
C ARG A 152 -2.03 1.41 1.13
N ARG A 153 -2.26 1.70 -0.17
CA ARG A 153 -1.56 1.02 -1.27
C ARG A 153 -0.06 1.27 -1.23
N ASP A 154 0.36 2.52 -1.03
CA ASP A 154 1.79 2.87 -1.01
C ASP A 154 2.50 2.25 0.21
N ILE A 155 1.92 2.37 1.41
CA ILE A 155 2.48 1.78 2.64
C ILE A 155 2.60 0.26 2.50
N MET A 156 1.54 -0.41 2.02
CA MET A 156 1.54 -1.86 1.80
C MET A 156 2.61 -2.28 0.80
N ALA A 157 2.75 -1.58 -0.32
CA ALA A 157 3.78 -1.87 -1.32
C ALA A 157 5.20 -1.78 -0.72
N ARG A 158 5.48 -0.74 0.05
CA ARG A 158 6.81 -0.53 0.67
C ARG A 158 7.12 -1.57 1.75
N VAL A 159 6.15 -1.90 2.59
CA VAL A 159 6.30 -2.95 3.62
C VAL A 159 6.50 -4.32 2.97
N THR A 160 5.75 -4.61 1.91
CA THR A 160 5.91 -5.85 1.11
C THR A 160 7.31 -5.98 0.53
N VAL A 161 7.80 -4.94 -0.15
CA VAL A 161 9.15 -4.91 -0.75
C VAL A 161 10.22 -5.09 0.33
N PHE A 162 10.03 -4.48 1.50
CA PHE A 162 10.95 -4.63 2.63
C PHE A 162 11.06 -6.11 3.06
N PHE A 163 9.94 -6.79 3.31
CA PHE A 163 9.96 -8.19 3.74
C PHE A 163 10.45 -9.14 2.65
N GLN A 164 10.14 -8.88 1.38
CA GLN A 164 10.66 -9.66 0.25
C GLN A 164 12.19 -9.58 0.17
N ARG A 165 12.75 -8.35 0.26
CA ARG A 165 14.21 -8.16 0.27
C ARG A 165 14.87 -8.85 1.45
N ARG A 166 14.26 -8.77 2.62
CA ARG A 166 14.74 -9.43 3.82
C ARG A 166 14.73 -10.96 3.69
N ALA A 167 13.66 -11.53 3.15
CA ALA A 167 13.54 -12.95 2.87
C ALA A 167 14.57 -13.43 1.82
N ALA A 168 14.76 -12.65 0.73
CA ALA A 168 15.78 -12.94 -0.28
C ALA A 168 17.20 -12.92 0.30
N ALA A 169 17.52 -11.94 1.13
CA ALA A 169 18.82 -11.85 1.81
C ALA A 169 19.05 -13.05 2.76
N ALA A 170 18.01 -13.48 3.49
CA ALA A 170 18.08 -14.65 4.35
C ALA A 170 18.25 -15.97 3.58
N ALA A 171 17.73 -16.03 2.32
CA ALA A 171 17.89 -17.18 1.44
C ALA A 171 19.20 -17.19 0.64
N GLY A 172 20.10 -16.21 0.85
CA GLY A 172 21.37 -16.07 0.12
C GLY A 172 21.21 -15.80 -1.38
N ARG A 173 20.05 -15.25 -1.81
CA ARG A 173 19.81 -14.83 -3.19
C ARG A 173 20.23 -13.37 -3.36
N PRO A 174 21.12 -13.09 -4.37
CA PRO A 174 21.55 -11.72 -4.68
C PRO A 174 20.41 -10.83 -5.20
#